data_7466002f5a02bb1e56aec5cb09cf0bc7
#
_entry.id   7466002f5a02bb1e56aec5cb09cf0bc7
#
_cell.length_a   1.000
_cell.length_b   1.000
_cell.length_c   1.000
_cell.angle_alpha   90.00
_cell.angle_beta   90.00
_cell.angle_gamma   90.00
#
_symmetry.space_group_name_H-M   'P 1'
#
loop_
_entity.id
_entity.type
_entity.pdbx_description
1 polymer ?
#
loop_
_entity_poly.entity_id
_entity_poly.type
_entity_poly.pdbx_seq_one_letter_code
_entity_poly.pdbx_strand_id
1 'polypeptide(L)'
;MELDDLLVYYLWLTGIRGIGPVNQHTLLRVFKTPEAVYHASEAELLAAGLAKKRAKFVLESRDLDRARQVLEQCRKLGIFLMTNQDEIYSKKLRQNADLPVLMYGKGKPEQFSPDADLGIDFNQKWQPFGPEYMPTELDWWWKDEPLIDCPNRRIAVVGARRCTREDKEKCIARVKRCGEDNPSAIIISGGAKGIDGYAHTAAIKNGLRTIAFVGTGPDRCYPKEHIELFEQISEHGMILSEYPPGTSAYPSHFPRRNRLIAAWSDEMYVIGAGRNSGTLTTRQYFEKYHR
;
A
#
# COMPACT_ATOMS: atom_id res chain seq x y z
N MET A 1 21.32 0.10 -14.52
CA MET A 1 19.96 0.59 -14.82
C MET A 1 19.68 1.73 -13.87
N GLU A 2 19.30 2.89 -14.37
CA GLU A 2 18.89 4.00 -13.51
C GLU A 2 17.57 3.68 -12.81
N LEU A 3 17.33 4.31 -11.65
CA LEU A 3 16.09 4.08 -10.88
C LEU A 3 14.83 4.33 -11.71
N ASP A 4 14.86 5.37 -12.53
CA ASP A 4 13.77 5.73 -13.41
C ASP A 4 13.41 4.64 -14.41
N ASP A 5 14.41 4.00 -14.99
CA ASP A 5 14.19 2.88 -15.92
C ASP A 5 13.50 1.72 -15.23
N LEU A 6 13.92 1.38 -14.02
CA LEU A 6 13.30 0.33 -13.23
C LEU A 6 11.82 0.64 -12.93
N LEU A 7 11.51 1.88 -12.52
CA LEU A 7 10.15 2.30 -12.24
C LEU A 7 9.27 2.28 -13.48
N VAL A 8 9.79 2.61 -14.65
CA VAL A 8 9.07 2.51 -15.93
C VAL A 8 8.65 1.06 -16.20
N TYR A 9 9.51 0.08 -15.96
CA TYR A 9 9.17 -1.33 -16.13
C TYR A 9 8.15 -1.82 -15.09
N TYR A 10 8.21 -1.36 -13.83
CA TYR A 10 7.16 -1.63 -12.85
C TYR A 10 5.81 -1.06 -13.27
N LEU A 11 5.78 0.20 -13.73
CA LEU A 11 4.57 0.85 -14.24
C LEU A 11 3.99 0.12 -15.46
N TRP A 12 4.86 -0.32 -16.38
CA TRP A 12 4.46 -1.14 -17.52
C TRP A 12 3.83 -2.44 -17.04
N LEU A 13 4.51 -3.23 -16.21
CA LEU A 13 4.03 -4.53 -15.73
C LEU A 13 2.67 -4.43 -15.01
N THR A 14 2.51 -3.42 -14.16
CA THR A 14 1.25 -3.20 -13.42
C THR A 14 0.13 -2.62 -14.29
N GLY A 15 0.48 -1.98 -15.40
CA GLY A 15 -0.45 -1.43 -16.39
C GLY A 15 -1.01 -2.45 -17.40
N ILE A 16 -0.46 -3.68 -17.46
CA ILE A 16 -0.90 -4.70 -18.43
C ILE A 16 -2.31 -5.20 -18.07
N ARG A 17 -3.25 -5.01 -18.98
CA ARG A 17 -4.61 -5.51 -18.81
C ARG A 17 -4.62 -7.05 -18.67
N GLY A 18 -5.25 -7.55 -17.60
CA GLY A 18 -5.38 -9.00 -17.37
C GLY A 18 -4.19 -9.63 -16.62
N ILE A 19 -3.15 -8.86 -16.31
CA ILE A 19 -2.03 -9.26 -15.45
C ILE A 19 -2.21 -8.60 -14.08
N GLY A 20 -2.91 -9.25 -13.18
CA GLY A 20 -3.11 -8.76 -11.80
C GLY A 20 -1.97 -9.17 -10.86
N PRO A 21 -2.01 -8.73 -9.59
CA PRO A 21 -0.93 -8.91 -8.62
C PRO A 21 -0.39 -10.34 -8.54
N VAL A 22 -1.25 -11.37 -8.51
CA VAL A 22 -0.81 -12.78 -8.44
C VAL A 22 0.10 -13.15 -9.61
N ASN A 23 -0.24 -12.72 -10.84
CA ASN A 23 0.61 -13.00 -12.00
C ASN A 23 1.88 -12.14 -11.98
N GLN A 24 1.80 -10.89 -11.52
CA GLN A 24 2.95 -10.00 -11.36
C GLN A 24 3.95 -10.61 -10.38
N HIS A 25 3.51 -11.09 -9.22
CA HIS A 25 4.37 -11.79 -8.26
C HIS A 25 4.96 -13.08 -8.84
N THR A 26 4.16 -13.86 -9.57
CA THR A 26 4.66 -15.09 -10.23
C THR A 26 5.78 -14.77 -11.22
N LEU A 27 5.59 -13.74 -12.05
CA LEU A 27 6.61 -13.31 -13.01
C LEU A 27 7.86 -12.78 -12.31
N LEU A 28 7.72 -11.89 -11.33
CA LEU A 28 8.85 -11.31 -10.61
C LEU A 28 9.63 -12.36 -9.81
N ARG A 29 8.96 -13.41 -9.31
CA ARG A 29 9.65 -14.54 -8.66
C ARG A 29 10.56 -15.30 -9.62
N VAL A 30 10.15 -15.48 -10.89
CA VAL A 30 10.92 -16.20 -11.90
C VAL A 30 11.97 -15.30 -12.53
N PHE A 31 11.56 -14.15 -13.04
CA PHE A 31 12.41 -13.26 -13.83
C PHE A 31 13.23 -12.27 -13.00
N LYS A 32 12.92 -12.12 -11.71
CA LYS A 32 13.57 -11.23 -10.73
C LYS A 32 13.29 -9.75 -10.96
N THR A 33 13.30 -9.26 -12.18
CA THR A 33 13.04 -7.85 -12.51
C THR A 33 11.89 -7.71 -13.52
N PRO A 34 11.14 -6.60 -13.49
CA PRO A 34 10.11 -6.35 -14.49
C PRO A 34 10.68 -6.11 -15.89
N GLU A 35 11.94 -5.65 -16.01
CA GLU A 35 12.67 -5.53 -17.27
C GLU A 35 12.89 -6.92 -17.91
N ALA A 36 13.32 -7.92 -17.12
CA ALA A 36 13.48 -9.28 -17.63
C ALA A 36 12.15 -9.88 -18.10
N VAL A 37 11.02 -9.55 -17.44
CA VAL A 37 9.68 -9.90 -17.92
C VAL A 37 9.38 -9.23 -19.27
N TYR A 38 9.76 -7.96 -19.43
CA TYR A 38 9.56 -7.22 -20.67
C TYR A 38 10.26 -7.88 -21.86
N HIS A 39 11.45 -8.42 -21.68
CA HIS A 39 12.25 -9.05 -22.73
C HIS A 39 11.97 -10.55 -22.90
N ALA A 40 11.22 -11.20 -22.00
CA ALA A 40 10.96 -12.63 -22.02
C ALA A 40 10.22 -13.10 -23.27
N SER A 41 10.61 -14.22 -23.85
CA SER A 41 9.91 -14.87 -24.97
C SER A 41 8.56 -15.48 -24.51
N GLU A 42 7.69 -15.84 -25.47
CA GLU A 42 6.45 -16.54 -25.16
C GLU A 42 6.71 -17.85 -24.42
N ALA A 43 7.72 -18.61 -24.85
CA ALA A 43 8.08 -19.89 -24.24
C ALA A 43 8.48 -19.72 -22.75
N GLU A 44 9.28 -18.70 -22.44
CA GLU A 44 9.70 -18.38 -21.06
C GLU A 44 8.52 -17.92 -20.20
N LEU A 45 7.60 -17.09 -20.73
CA LEU A 45 6.40 -16.67 -20.00
C LEU A 45 5.48 -17.87 -19.68
N LEU A 46 5.32 -18.82 -20.61
CA LEU A 46 4.56 -20.04 -20.38
C LEU A 46 5.25 -20.95 -19.37
N ALA A 47 6.57 -21.10 -19.45
CA ALA A 47 7.37 -21.85 -18.48
C ALA A 47 7.30 -21.24 -17.05
N ALA A 48 7.15 -19.93 -16.95
CA ALA A 48 6.92 -19.22 -15.68
C ALA A 48 5.52 -19.45 -15.10
N GLY A 49 4.65 -20.18 -15.79
CA GLY A 49 3.30 -20.53 -15.33
C GLY A 49 2.18 -19.59 -15.78
N LEU A 50 2.43 -18.69 -16.74
CA LEU A 50 1.35 -17.89 -17.33
C LEU A 50 0.51 -18.74 -18.28
N ALA A 51 -0.82 -18.60 -18.20
CA ALA A 51 -1.69 -19.13 -19.24
C ALA A 51 -1.42 -18.43 -20.58
N LYS A 52 -1.54 -19.16 -21.71
CA LYS A 52 -1.26 -18.66 -23.07
C LYS A 52 -1.91 -17.30 -23.39
N LYS A 53 -3.17 -17.10 -22.99
CA LYS A 53 -3.88 -15.82 -23.15
C LYS A 53 -3.19 -14.66 -22.43
N ARG A 54 -2.64 -14.91 -21.23
CA ARG A 54 -1.94 -13.88 -20.43
C ARG A 54 -0.54 -13.61 -20.97
N ALA A 55 0.18 -14.63 -21.42
CA ALA A 55 1.45 -14.45 -22.09
C ALA A 55 1.29 -13.54 -23.33
N LYS A 56 0.23 -13.77 -24.12
CA LYS A 56 -0.11 -12.90 -25.26
C LYS A 56 -0.32 -11.44 -24.83
N PHE A 57 -1.03 -11.17 -23.71
CA PHE A 57 -1.21 -9.81 -23.22
C PHE A 57 0.13 -9.14 -22.87
N VAL A 58 1.08 -9.87 -22.27
CA VAL A 58 2.42 -9.33 -21.97
C VAL A 58 3.13 -8.96 -23.28
N LEU A 59 3.14 -9.86 -24.28
CA LEU A 59 3.82 -9.63 -25.54
C LEU A 59 3.24 -8.46 -26.35
N GLU A 60 1.91 -8.33 -26.37
CA GLU A 60 1.19 -7.26 -27.08
C GLU A 60 1.29 -5.89 -26.38
N SER A 61 1.66 -5.86 -25.09
CA SER A 61 1.75 -4.63 -24.29
C SER A 61 3.15 -4.05 -24.21
N ARG A 62 4.09 -4.46 -25.05
CA ARG A 62 5.49 -4.00 -25.05
C ARG A 62 5.67 -2.60 -25.61
N ASP A 63 4.99 -1.66 -24.96
CA ASP A 63 5.13 -0.23 -25.16
C ASP A 63 5.32 0.45 -23.81
N LEU A 64 6.44 1.17 -23.66
CA LEU A 64 6.80 1.86 -22.44
C LEU A 64 6.32 3.32 -22.40
N ASP A 65 5.79 3.86 -23.48
CA ASP A 65 5.43 5.28 -23.56
C ASP A 65 4.33 5.65 -22.57
N ARG A 66 3.34 4.78 -22.41
CA ARG A 66 2.31 4.97 -21.38
C ARG A 66 2.90 4.93 -19.96
N ALA A 67 3.84 4.05 -19.70
CA ALA A 67 4.50 3.96 -18.40
C ALA A 67 5.33 5.22 -18.11
N ARG A 68 6.07 5.73 -19.10
CA ARG A 68 6.81 7.01 -19.01
C ARG A 68 5.88 8.19 -18.75
N GLN A 69 4.74 8.26 -19.44
CA GLN A 69 3.73 9.30 -19.22
C GLN A 69 3.19 9.26 -17.78
N VAL A 70 2.90 8.08 -17.24
CA VAL A 70 2.44 7.93 -15.84
C VAL A 70 3.53 8.35 -14.87
N LEU A 71 4.80 7.98 -15.11
CA LEU A 71 5.93 8.41 -14.27
C LEU A 71 6.06 9.93 -14.26
N GLU A 72 6.00 10.56 -15.42
CA GLU A 72 6.06 12.01 -15.55
C GLU A 72 4.88 12.71 -14.85
N GLN A 73 3.68 12.13 -14.95
CA GLN A 73 2.50 12.64 -14.23
C GLN A 73 2.69 12.51 -12.71
N CYS A 74 3.25 11.40 -12.22
CA CYS A 74 3.57 11.23 -10.81
C CYS A 74 4.52 12.32 -10.32
N ARG A 75 5.58 12.61 -11.06
CA ARG A 75 6.54 13.67 -10.74
C ARG A 75 5.89 15.04 -10.65
N LYS A 76 5.08 15.41 -11.65
CA LYS A 76 4.35 16.68 -11.67
C LYS A 76 3.40 16.88 -10.49
N LEU A 77 2.85 15.77 -9.98
CA LEU A 77 1.88 15.79 -8.87
C LEU A 77 2.52 15.55 -7.49
N GLY A 78 3.85 15.38 -7.41
CA GLY A 78 4.54 15.05 -6.18
C GLY A 78 4.12 13.68 -5.62
N ILE A 79 3.82 12.72 -6.51
CA ILE A 79 3.44 11.34 -6.15
C ILE A 79 4.70 10.48 -6.23
N PHE A 80 5.05 9.86 -5.12
CA PHE A 80 6.11 8.85 -5.11
C PHE A 80 5.58 7.47 -5.51
N LEU A 81 6.47 6.62 -5.98
CA LEU A 81 6.17 5.23 -6.29
C LEU A 81 6.84 4.33 -5.26
N MET A 82 6.11 3.38 -4.74
CA MET A 82 6.59 2.38 -3.79
C MET A 82 6.46 1.00 -4.42
N THR A 83 7.57 0.29 -4.54
CA THR A 83 7.60 -1.08 -5.06
C THR A 83 7.57 -2.11 -3.92
N ASN A 84 7.33 -3.35 -4.26
CA ASN A 84 7.43 -4.44 -3.27
C ASN A 84 8.88 -4.73 -2.83
N GLN A 85 9.89 -4.02 -3.35
CA GLN A 85 11.29 -4.10 -2.93
C GLN A 85 11.64 -3.06 -1.87
N ASP A 86 10.84 -2.01 -1.73
CA ASP A 86 11.11 -0.93 -0.77
C ASP A 86 10.94 -1.39 0.68
N GLU A 87 11.78 -0.90 1.59
CA GLU A 87 11.79 -1.28 3.01
C GLU A 87 10.46 -1.02 3.71
N ILE A 88 9.80 0.09 3.36
CA ILE A 88 8.46 0.45 3.87
C ILE A 88 7.42 -0.62 3.51
N TYR A 89 7.62 -1.32 2.37
CA TYR A 89 6.80 -2.45 1.96
C TYR A 89 7.20 -3.68 2.78
N SER A 90 6.56 -3.90 3.92
CA SER A 90 6.98 -4.88 4.92
C SER A 90 7.16 -6.29 4.32
N LYS A 91 8.10 -7.07 4.89
CA LYS A 91 8.36 -8.46 4.49
C LYS A 91 7.08 -9.32 4.51
N LYS A 92 6.20 -9.11 5.50
CA LYS A 92 4.89 -9.78 5.63
C LYS A 92 3.99 -9.54 4.42
N LEU A 93 4.02 -8.32 3.86
CA LEU A 93 3.23 -7.97 2.68
C LEU A 93 3.73 -8.66 1.42
N ARG A 94 5.06 -8.83 1.29
CA ARG A 94 5.69 -9.48 0.13
C ARG A 94 5.28 -10.95 -0.01
N GLN A 95 4.89 -11.60 1.06
CA GLN A 95 4.43 -13.00 1.07
C GLN A 95 3.04 -13.18 0.47
N ASN A 96 2.25 -12.12 0.39
CA ASN A 96 0.88 -12.16 -0.11
C ASN A 96 0.81 -11.77 -1.58
N ALA A 97 0.77 -12.75 -2.46
CA ALA A 97 0.75 -12.56 -3.91
C ALA A 97 -0.46 -11.78 -4.46
N ASP A 98 -1.52 -11.60 -3.67
CA ASP A 98 -2.69 -10.80 -4.07
C ASP A 98 -2.54 -9.30 -3.74
N LEU A 99 -1.42 -8.88 -3.14
CA LEU A 99 -1.09 -7.47 -2.89
C LEU A 99 -0.34 -6.86 -4.10
N PRO A 100 -0.43 -5.55 -4.32
CA PRO A 100 0.19 -4.90 -5.47
C PRO A 100 1.71 -4.90 -5.36
N VAL A 101 2.42 -5.10 -6.46
CA VAL A 101 3.90 -5.00 -6.52
C VAL A 101 4.38 -3.55 -6.66
N LEU A 102 3.46 -2.62 -6.95
CA LEU A 102 3.69 -1.20 -7.05
C LEU A 102 2.51 -0.45 -6.45
N MET A 103 2.79 0.59 -5.68
CA MET A 103 1.80 1.54 -5.16
C MET A 103 2.20 2.97 -5.45
N TYR A 104 1.21 3.83 -5.53
CA TYR A 104 1.32 5.28 -5.70
C TYR A 104 1.09 5.93 -4.35
N GLY A 105 1.95 6.87 -3.96
CA GLY A 105 1.85 7.54 -2.67
C GLY A 105 1.97 9.05 -2.74
N LYS A 106 1.33 9.75 -1.80
CA LYS A 106 1.48 11.17 -1.57
C LYS A 106 1.70 11.41 -0.07
N GLY A 107 2.68 12.24 0.28
CA GLY A 107 3.04 12.53 1.67
C GLY A 107 4.52 12.29 1.94
N LYS A 108 4.85 11.84 3.15
CA LYS A 108 6.21 11.75 3.68
C LYS A 108 6.63 10.30 3.96
N PRO A 109 7.00 9.51 2.93
CA PRO A 109 7.40 8.12 3.10
C PRO A 109 8.61 7.94 4.03
N GLU A 110 9.51 8.92 4.07
CA GLU A 110 10.71 8.93 4.93
C GLU A 110 10.39 8.76 6.42
N GLN A 111 9.23 9.21 6.88
CA GLN A 111 8.79 9.07 8.27
C GLN A 111 8.46 7.61 8.67
N PHE A 112 8.40 6.70 7.72
CA PHE A 112 7.98 5.31 7.92
C PHE A 112 9.11 4.30 7.72
N SER A 113 10.31 4.77 7.41
CA SER A 113 11.48 3.91 7.37
C SER A 113 11.83 3.38 8.76
N PRO A 114 12.36 2.15 8.89
CA PRO A 114 12.90 1.64 10.14
C PRO A 114 13.94 2.56 10.77
N ASP A 115 14.68 3.31 9.95
CA ASP A 115 15.73 4.23 10.36
C ASP A 115 15.25 5.68 10.54
N ALA A 116 13.96 5.97 10.46
CA ALA A 116 13.41 7.34 10.56
C ALA A 116 13.79 8.04 11.87
N ASP A 117 14.00 7.28 12.96
CA ASP A 117 14.42 7.79 14.27
C ASP A 117 15.93 8.07 14.35
N LEU A 118 16.72 7.69 13.34
CA LEU A 118 18.18 7.86 13.30
C LEU A 118 18.65 9.17 12.65
N GLY A 119 17.73 10.05 12.23
CA GLY A 119 18.05 11.32 11.59
C GLY A 119 18.73 11.18 10.22
N ILE A 120 18.56 10.07 9.55
CA ILE A 120 19.16 9.81 8.23
C ILE A 120 18.37 10.57 7.15
N ASP A 121 19.08 11.39 6.38
CA ASP A 121 18.51 12.09 5.21
C ASP A 121 18.25 11.10 4.06
N PHE A 122 17.00 10.67 3.91
CA PHE A 122 16.58 9.72 2.89
C PHE A 122 16.61 10.24 1.46
N ASN A 123 16.66 11.56 1.26
CA ASN A 123 16.81 12.14 -0.08
C ASN A 123 18.17 11.76 -0.71
N GLN A 124 19.16 11.39 0.11
CA GLN A 124 20.47 10.91 -0.37
C GLN A 124 20.58 9.38 -0.46
N LYS A 125 19.74 8.61 0.22
CA LYS A 125 19.86 7.13 0.34
C LYS A 125 18.68 6.34 -0.21
N TRP A 126 17.68 6.98 -0.78
CA TRP A 126 16.56 6.26 -1.40
C TRP A 126 17.01 5.62 -2.71
N GLN A 127 17.71 4.49 -2.60
CA GLN A 127 18.00 3.59 -3.71
C GLN A 127 17.21 2.31 -3.47
N PRO A 128 16.42 1.83 -4.44
CA PRO A 128 15.91 0.47 -4.38
C PRO A 128 17.12 -0.45 -4.26
N PHE A 129 17.01 -1.50 -3.46
CA PHE A 129 18.05 -2.51 -3.38
C PHE A 129 18.40 -2.96 -4.79
N GLY A 130 19.68 -2.83 -5.15
CA GLY A 130 20.16 -3.32 -6.42
C GLY A 130 19.89 -4.82 -6.57
N PRO A 131 19.94 -5.38 -7.79
CA PRO A 131 19.67 -6.78 -8.08
C PRO A 131 20.50 -7.76 -7.26
N GLU A 132 21.53 -7.30 -6.55
CA GLU A 132 22.40 -8.10 -5.68
C GLU A 132 21.75 -8.49 -4.34
N TYR A 133 20.68 -7.83 -3.90
CA TYR A 133 19.95 -8.18 -2.68
C TYR A 133 18.68 -8.99 -2.97
N MET A 134 18.76 -9.94 -3.87
CA MET A 134 17.78 -11.00 -3.97
C MET A 134 18.22 -12.11 -3.01
N PRO A 135 17.44 -12.43 -1.96
CA PRO A 135 17.71 -13.61 -1.16
C PRO A 135 17.68 -14.82 -2.10
N THR A 136 18.85 -15.38 -2.38
CA THR A 136 18.96 -16.69 -3.00
C THR A 136 18.51 -17.67 -1.94
N GLU A 137 17.41 -18.38 -2.21
CA GLU A 137 16.90 -19.51 -1.48
C GLU A 137 16.24 -19.26 -0.12
N LEU A 138 14.93 -19.53 -0.08
CA LEU A 138 14.15 -20.20 1.00
C LEU A 138 14.24 -19.71 2.46
N ASP A 139 14.91 -18.64 2.81
CA ASP A 139 14.84 -18.05 4.15
C ASP A 139 13.56 -17.24 4.41
N TRP A 140 12.46 -17.69 3.85
CA TRP A 140 11.11 -17.14 3.99
C TRP A 140 10.37 -17.68 5.23
N TRP A 141 11.06 -18.32 6.18
CA TRP A 141 10.45 -18.81 7.39
C TRP A 141 10.41 -17.73 8.47
N TRP A 142 9.23 -17.21 8.65
CA TRP A 142 8.84 -16.36 9.74
C TRP A 142 8.95 -17.13 11.07
N LYS A 143 9.71 -16.61 12.04
CA LYS A 143 9.51 -16.91 13.44
C LYS A 143 8.59 -15.85 14.00
N ASP A 144 7.49 -16.28 14.64
CA ASP A 144 6.63 -15.41 15.43
C ASP A 144 7.46 -14.80 16.57
N GLU A 145 8.08 -13.65 16.34
CA GLU A 145 8.57 -12.82 17.40
C GLU A 145 7.37 -12.06 17.99
N PRO A 146 7.22 -12.04 19.32
CA PRO A 146 6.12 -11.32 19.93
C PRO A 146 6.19 -9.85 19.57
N LEU A 147 5.10 -9.31 18.98
CA LEU A 147 4.94 -7.94 18.49
C LEU A 147 5.02 -6.86 19.60
N ILE A 148 5.47 -7.21 20.80
CA ILE A 148 5.40 -6.38 22.00
C ILE A 148 6.33 -5.18 21.94
N ASP A 149 7.42 -5.25 21.15
CA ASP A 149 8.44 -4.18 21.06
C ASP A 149 8.65 -3.64 19.63
N CYS A 150 7.63 -3.69 18.75
CA CYS A 150 7.76 -3.09 17.44
C CYS A 150 7.59 -1.56 17.54
N PRO A 151 8.65 -0.74 17.38
CA PRO A 151 8.57 0.70 17.57
C PRO A 151 7.55 1.38 16.63
N ASN A 152 7.23 0.78 15.50
CA ASN A 152 6.33 1.32 14.48
C ASN A 152 5.06 0.46 14.32
N ARG A 153 4.40 0.08 15.42
CA ARG A 153 3.19 -0.75 15.40
C ARG A 153 2.10 -0.13 14.54
N ARG A 154 1.60 -0.88 13.58
CA ARG A 154 0.61 -0.45 12.60
C ARG A 154 -0.77 -0.90 13.04
N ILE A 155 -1.64 0.07 13.34
CA ILE A 155 -2.95 -0.19 13.93
C ILE A 155 -4.05 0.27 12.99
N ALA A 156 -4.83 -0.68 12.45
CA ALA A 156 -6.01 -0.34 11.67
C ALA A 156 -7.15 0.10 12.59
N VAL A 157 -7.77 1.24 12.30
CA VAL A 157 -9.00 1.69 12.92
C VAL A 157 -10.02 1.95 11.82
N VAL A 158 -11.01 1.08 11.70
CA VAL A 158 -12.01 1.10 10.62
C VAL A 158 -13.42 0.98 11.20
N GLY A 159 -14.44 1.45 10.47
CA GLY A 159 -15.77 1.32 11.00
C GLY A 159 -16.90 1.92 10.16
N ALA A 160 -17.99 2.26 10.82
CA ALA A 160 -19.20 2.75 10.20
C ALA A 160 -18.98 4.11 9.52
N ARG A 161 -19.50 4.24 8.28
CA ARG A 161 -19.56 5.54 7.58
C ARG A 161 -20.58 6.50 8.20
N ARG A 162 -21.67 5.95 8.75
CA ARG A 162 -22.65 6.65 9.55
C ARG A 162 -22.55 6.10 10.97
N CYS A 163 -21.80 6.77 11.81
CA CYS A 163 -21.51 6.38 13.17
C CYS A 163 -22.32 7.23 14.17
N THR A 164 -22.61 6.67 15.33
CA THR A 164 -23.21 7.39 16.45
C THR A 164 -22.19 8.31 17.11
N ARG A 165 -22.66 9.18 18.02
CA ARG A 165 -21.78 9.98 18.86
C ARG A 165 -20.86 9.09 19.72
N GLU A 166 -21.44 8.02 20.28
CA GLU A 166 -20.69 7.05 21.10
C GLU A 166 -19.59 6.34 20.28
N ASP A 167 -19.89 5.92 19.03
CA ASP A 167 -18.87 5.32 18.15
C ASP A 167 -17.70 6.28 17.87
N LYS A 168 -18.02 7.56 17.64
CA LYS A 168 -17.02 8.61 17.47
C LYS A 168 -16.13 8.76 18.70
N GLU A 169 -16.74 8.84 19.90
CA GLU A 169 -16.03 8.97 21.17
C GLU A 169 -15.15 7.73 21.42
N LYS A 170 -15.65 6.52 21.16
CA LYS A 170 -14.88 5.27 21.22
C LYS A 170 -13.67 5.28 20.27
N CYS A 171 -13.87 5.76 19.04
CA CYS A 171 -12.79 5.87 18.06
C CYS A 171 -11.67 6.80 18.54
N ILE A 172 -12.03 7.99 18.99
CA ILE A 172 -11.07 9.00 19.49
C ILE A 172 -10.32 8.47 20.71
N ALA A 173 -11.05 7.90 21.68
CA ALA A 173 -10.46 7.33 22.90
C ALA A 173 -9.49 6.17 22.56
N ARG A 174 -9.85 5.30 21.60
CA ARG A 174 -9.00 4.19 21.18
C ARG A 174 -7.72 4.69 20.55
N VAL A 175 -7.77 5.63 19.61
CA VAL A 175 -6.58 6.18 18.95
C VAL A 175 -5.67 6.89 19.95
N LYS A 176 -6.24 7.68 20.88
CA LYS A 176 -5.47 8.31 21.96
C LYS A 176 -4.77 7.26 22.81
N ARG A 177 -5.44 6.18 23.20
CA ARG A 177 -4.86 5.08 23.98
C ARG A 177 -3.72 4.39 23.23
N CYS A 178 -3.87 4.18 21.90
CA CYS A 178 -2.79 3.63 21.09
C CYS A 178 -1.52 4.48 21.15
N GLY A 179 -1.66 5.81 21.15
CA GLY A 179 -0.52 6.73 21.29
C GLY A 179 0.09 6.76 22.69
N GLU A 180 -0.74 6.64 23.73
CA GLU A 180 -0.28 6.53 25.13
C GLU A 180 0.52 5.24 25.34
N ASP A 181 0.05 4.12 24.77
CA ASP A 181 0.70 2.81 24.89
C ASP A 181 1.95 2.72 24.00
N ASN A 182 1.95 3.38 22.83
CA ASN A 182 3.07 3.43 21.89
C ASN A 182 3.10 4.76 21.11
N PRO A 183 3.92 5.73 21.51
CA PRO A 183 4.06 7.04 20.83
C PRO A 183 4.51 6.94 19.35
N SER A 184 5.14 5.84 18.94
CA SER A 184 5.55 5.57 17.57
C SER A 184 4.49 4.83 16.75
N ALA A 185 3.30 4.55 17.31
CA ALA A 185 2.24 3.86 16.60
C ALA A 185 1.81 4.59 15.33
N ILE A 186 1.42 3.80 14.32
CA ILE A 186 0.95 4.30 13.04
C ILE A 186 -0.52 3.91 12.91
N ILE A 187 -1.39 4.90 12.77
CA ILE A 187 -2.82 4.65 12.56
C ILE A 187 -3.11 4.47 11.07
N ILE A 188 -3.73 3.36 10.73
CA ILE A 188 -4.08 3.00 9.34
C ILE A 188 -5.58 3.00 9.18
N SER A 189 -6.09 3.65 8.13
CA SER A 189 -7.51 3.62 7.79
C SER A 189 -7.73 3.89 6.30
N GLY A 190 -9.00 4.08 5.92
CA GLY A 190 -9.40 4.21 4.52
C GLY A 190 -9.76 5.61 4.07
N GLY A 191 -9.76 6.60 4.95
CA GLY A 191 -10.16 7.96 4.60
C GLY A 191 -11.64 8.13 4.25
N ALA A 192 -12.49 7.14 4.50
CA ALA A 192 -13.93 7.23 4.28
C ALA A 192 -14.59 8.14 5.33
N LYS A 193 -15.87 8.52 5.09
CA LYS A 193 -16.69 9.22 6.12
C LYS A 193 -16.78 8.39 7.40
N GLY A 194 -17.05 9.05 8.50
CA GLY A 194 -17.29 8.42 9.80
C GLY A 194 -16.00 7.98 10.49
N ILE A 195 -15.93 6.73 10.93
CA ILE A 195 -14.83 6.23 11.78
C ILE A 195 -13.45 6.42 11.14
N ASP A 196 -13.29 6.17 9.84
CA ASP A 196 -12.01 6.34 9.15
C ASP A 196 -11.50 7.80 9.28
N GLY A 197 -12.37 8.78 9.00
CA GLY A 197 -12.03 10.19 9.13
C GLY A 197 -11.71 10.59 10.58
N TYR A 198 -12.47 10.09 11.54
CA TYR A 198 -12.19 10.35 12.97
C TYR A 198 -10.88 9.71 13.43
N ALA A 199 -10.54 8.53 12.93
CA ALA A 199 -9.30 7.85 13.25
C ALA A 199 -8.08 8.67 12.78
N HIS A 200 -8.08 9.14 11.53
CA HIS A 200 -7.02 10.00 10.99
C HIS A 200 -6.92 11.33 11.75
N THR A 201 -8.06 11.99 11.99
CA THR A 201 -8.10 13.25 12.75
C THR A 201 -7.58 13.07 14.18
N ALA A 202 -7.95 11.99 14.84
CA ALA A 202 -7.46 11.69 16.20
C ALA A 202 -5.97 11.36 16.20
N ALA A 203 -5.46 10.63 15.21
CA ALA A 203 -4.04 10.35 15.07
C ALA A 203 -3.23 11.64 14.97
N ILE A 204 -3.59 12.53 14.05
CA ILE A 204 -2.92 13.81 13.84
C ILE A 204 -2.95 14.67 15.10
N LYS A 205 -4.11 14.78 15.77
CA LYS A 205 -4.25 15.57 17.02
C LYS A 205 -3.45 15.02 18.21
N ASN A 206 -3.09 13.74 18.18
CA ASN A 206 -2.26 13.12 19.22
C ASN A 206 -0.78 12.93 18.77
N GLY A 207 -0.37 13.59 17.68
CA GLY A 207 1.02 13.54 17.18
C GLY A 207 1.41 12.19 16.58
N LEU A 208 0.44 11.31 16.27
CA LEU A 208 0.70 10.02 15.65
C LEU A 208 0.76 10.13 14.14
N ARG A 209 1.63 9.34 13.53
CA ARG A 209 1.67 9.14 12.08
C ARG A 209 0.42 8.40 11.60
N THR A 210 0.00 8.68 10.38
CA THR A 210 -1.17 8.01 9.83
C THR A 210 -1.03 7.68 8.36
N ILE A 211 -1.60 6.54 7.94
CA ILE A 211 -1.62 6.07 6.55
C ILE A 211 -3.06 5.91 6.09
N ALA A 212 -3.45 6.64 5.04
CA ALA A 212 -4.73 6.45 4.39
C ALA A 212 -4.56 5.62 3.12
N PHE A 213 -5.14 4.41 3.09
CA PHE A 213 -5.30 3.71 1.83
C PHE A 213 -6.54 4.23 1.10
N VAL A 214 -6.45 4.50 -0.19
CA VAL A 214 -7.56 5.05 -0.96
C VAL A 214 -7.94 4.18 -2.16
N GLY A 215 -9.20 4.28 -2.60
CA GLY A 215 -9.73 3.58 -3.78
C GLY A 215 -9.72 4.44 -5.05
N THR A 216 -9.03 5.58 -5.01
CA THR A 216 -8.81 6.54 -6.09
C THR A 216 -7.33 6.67 -6.38
N GLY A 217 -6.91 7.40 -7.40
CA GLY A 217 -5.53 7.90 -7.46
C GLY A 217 -5.22 8.77 -6.24
N PRO A 218 -3.95 8.84 -5.76
CA PRO A 218 -3.60 9.60 -4.56
C PRO A 218 -3.75 11.12 -4.72
N ASP A 219 -3.92 11.59 -5.94
CA ASP A 219 -4.26 12.99 -6.32
C ASP A 219 -5.75 13.31 -6.22
N ARG A 220 -6.61 12.30 -5.95
CA ARG A 220 -8.06 12.42 -5.94
C ARG A 220 -8.63 12.20 -4.55
N CYS A 221 -9.16 13.24 -3.94
CA CYS A 221 -9.84 13.11 -2.66
C CYS A 221 -11.26 12.56 -2.82
N TYR A 222 -11.58 11.50 -2.08
CA TYR A 222 -12.93 10.96 -1.93
C TYR A 222 -13.13 10.42 -0.50
N PRO A 223 -14.13 10.92 0.22
CA PRO A 223 -15.15 11.90 -0.19
C PRO A 223 -14.58 13.33 -0.29
N LYS A 224 -15.20 14.20 -1.10
CA LYS A 224 -14.70 15.55 -1.38
C LYS A 224 -14.62 16.45 -0.14
N GLU A 225 -15.49 16.23 0.85
CA GLU A 225 -15.49 16.94 2.12
C GLU A 225 -14.26 16.66 3.00
N HIS A 226 -13.44 15.68 2.66
CA HIS A 226 -12.21 15.34 3.37
C HIS A 226 -10.94 15.98 2.76
N ILE A 227 -11.07 16.97 1.88
CA ILE A 227 -9.91 17.62 1.22
C ILE A 227 -8.88 18.09 2.25
N GLU A 228 -9.30 18.87 3.25
CA GLU A 228 -8.42 19.39 4.31
C GLU A 228 -7.81 18.24 5.14
N LEU A 229 -8.59 17.20 5.42
CA LEU A 229 -8.09 16.03 6.14
C LEU A 229 -7.02 15.29 5.32
N PHE A 230 -7.20 15.15 4.02
CA PHE A 230 -6.22 14.49 3.14
C PHE A 230 -4.92 15.29 3.03
N GLU A 231 -5.00 16.63 3.02
CA GLU A 231 -3.83 17.50 3.10
C GLU A 231 -3.06 17.26 4.41
N GLN A 232 -3.76 17.30 5.55
CA GLN A 232 -3.16 17.00 6.85
C GLN A 232 -2.56 15.58 6.94
N ILE A 233 -3.24 14.56 6.37
CA ILE A 233 -2.70 13.20 6.29
C ILE A 233 -1.38 13.18 5.50
N SER A 234 -1.29 13.92 4.40
CA SER A 234 -0.07 14.00 3.59
C SER A 234 1.07 14.73 4.33
N GLU A 235 0.77 15.63 5.24
CA GLU A 235 1.76 16.36 6.07
C GLU A 235 2.27 15.53 7.26
N HIS A 236 1.42 14.68 7.84
CA HIS A 236 1.73 13.89 9.06
C HIS A 236 1.85 12.40 8.77
N GLY A 237 1.92 12.03 7.50
CA GLY A 237 1.96 10.65 7.09
C GLY A 237 1.92 10.48 5.59
N MET A 238 1.08 9.56 5.10
CA MET A 238 0.95 9.31 3.67
C MET A 238 -0.42 8.78 3.26
N ILE A 239 -0.76 9.06 2.00
CA ILE A 239 -1.88 8.49 1.28
C ILE A 239 -1.32 7.47 0.30
N LEU A 240 -1.81 6.24 0.33
CA LEU A 240 -1.37 5.15 -0.54
C LEU A 240 -2.52 4.60 -1.40
N SER A 241 -2.21 4.30 -2.64
CA SER A 241 -3.14 3.71 -3.59
C SER A 241 -2.49 2.68 -4.51
N GLU A 242 -3.25 1.66 -4.91
CA GLU A 242 -2.85 0.76 -6.01
C GLU A 242 -3.24 1.32 -7.38
N TYR A 243 -3.89 2.47 -7.43
CA TYR A 243 -4.39 3.08 -8.66
C TYR A 243 -3.54 4.28 -9.07
N PRO A 244 -3.24 4.43 -10.37
CA PRO A 244 -2.45 5.56 -10.87
C PRO A 244 -3.17 6.90 -10.66
N PRO A 245 -2.43 8.03 -10.73
CA PRO A 245 -3.01 9.36 -10.66
C PRO A 245 -4.12 9.55 -11.69
N GLY A 246 -5.10 10.39 -11.35
CA GLY A 246 -6.28 10.65 -12.16
C GLY A 246 -7.40 9.62 -12.02
N THR A 247 -7.17 8.48 -11.35
CA THR A 247 -8.20 7.44 -11.17
C THR A 247 -9.34 7.92 -10.27
N SER A 248 -10.57 7.88 -10.79
CA SER A 248 -11.78 8.26 -10.05
C SER A 248 -12.23 7.18 -9.06
N ALA A 249 -13.14 7.56 -8.17
CA ALA A 249 -13.77 6.64 -7.23
C ALA A 249 -14.76 5.71 -7.94
N TYR A 250 -14.47 4.40 -7.94
CA TYR A 250 -15.39 3.37 -8.40
C TYR A 250 -15.81 2.46 -7.24
N PRO A 251 -17.09 2.03 -7.17
CA PRO A 251 -17.57 1.19 -6.06
C PRO A 251 -16.74 -0.08 -5.83
N SER A 252 -16.26 -0.72 -6.88
CA SER A 252 -15.43 -1.94 -6.84
C SER A 252 -14.03 -1.71 -6.25
N HIS A 253 -13.53 -0.47 -6.24
CA HIS A 253 -12.20 -0.16 -5.73
C HIS A 253 -12.13 -0.22 -4.18
N PHE A 254 -13.23 0.13 -3.49
CA PHE A 254 -13.23 0.21 -2.03
C PHE A 254 -13.09 -1.15 -1.34
N PRO A 255 -13.83 -2.22 -1.72
CA PRO A 255 -13.57 -3.55 -1.18
C PRO A 255 -12.17 -4.05 -1.48
N ARG A 256 -11.67 -3.79 -2.69
CA ARG A 256 -10.32 -4.18 -3.09
C ARG A 256 -9.26 -3.44 -2.28
N ARG A 257 -9.40 -2.14 -2.02
CA ARG A 257 -8.54 -1.36 -1.18
C ARG A 257 -8.49 -1.87 0.27
N ASN A 258 -9.61 -2.36 0.81
CA ASN A 258 -9.69 -2.80 2.20
C ASN A 258 -8.70 -3.93 2.54
N ARG A 259 -8.31 -4.75 1.56
CA ARG A 259 -7.25 -5.76 1.75
C ARG A 259 -5.89 -5.13 2.08
N LEU A 260 -5.62 -3.92 1.58
CA LEU A 260 -4.38 -3.20 1.87
C LEU A 260 -4.35 -2.70 3.31
N ILE A 261 -5.47 -2.17 3.82
CA ILE A 261 -5.61 -1.77 5.22
C ILE A 261 -5.30 -2.97 6.12
N ALA A 262 -5.96 -4.11 5.84
CA ALA A 262 -5.82 -5.33 6.62
C ALA A 262 -4.39 -5.90 6.58
N ALA A 263 -3.80 -5.98 5.40
CA ALA A 263 -2.49 -6.55 5.22
C ALA A 263 -1.36 -5.69 5.83
N TRP A 264 -1.56 -4.36 5.83
CA TRP A 264 -0.56 -3.40 6.33
C TRP A 264 -0.57 -3.21 7.84
N SER A 265 -1.56 -3.78 8.54
CA SER A 265 -1.76 -3.58 9.97
C SER A 265 -1.33 -4.79 10.78
N ASP A 266 -0.81 -4.57 11.97
CA ASP A 266 -0.45 -5.60 12.96
C ASP A 266 -1.62 -5.85 13.92
N GLU A 267 -2.50 -4.86 14.07
CA GLU A 267 -3.67 -4.87 14.95
C GLU A 267 -4.84 -4.15 14.27
N MET A 268 -6.08 -4.56 14.58
CA MET A 268 -7.28 -3.97 13.99
C MET A 268 -8.38 -3.74 14.98
N TYR A 269 -8.93 -2.53 15.00
CA TYR A 269 -10.16 -2.16 15.72
C TYR A 269 -11.28 -1.86 14.74
N VAL A 270 -12.43 -2.49 14.97
CA VAL A 270 -13.65 -2.31 14.17
C VAL A 270 -14.70 -1.64 15.05
N ILE A 271 -15.14 -0.42 14.68
CA ILE A 271 -16.02 0.42 15.49
C ILE A 271 -17.34 0.71 14.75
N GLY A 272 -18.47 0.48 15.42
CA GLY A 272 -19.81 0.81 14.89
C GLY A 272 -20.24 0.03 13.66
N ALA A 273 -19.60 -1.11 13.35
CA ALA A 273 -19.90 -1.89 12.15
C ALA A 273 -21.20 -2.68 12.31
N GLY A 274 -22.17 -2.42 11.44
CA GLY A 274 -23.39 -3.24 11.33
C GLY A 274 -23.09 -4.60 10.66
N ARG A 275 -24.04 -5.56 10.81
CA ARG A 275 -23.89 -6.96 10.33
C ARG A 275 -23.56 -7.13 8.83
N ASN A 276 -23.84 -6.14 7.98
CA ASN A 276 -23.61 -6.18 6.52
C ASN A 276 -22.71 -5.02 6.07
N SER A 277 -21.78 -4.55 6.90
CA SER A 277 -20.91 -3.42 6.54
C SER A 277 -19.70 -3.86 5.74
N GLY A 278 -19.23 -3.01 4.82
CA GLY A 278 -17.98 -3.22 4.11
C GLY A 278 -16.75 -3.36 5.03
N THR A 279 -16.87 -2.97 6.28
CA THR A 279 -15.87 -3.11 7.35
C THR A 279 -15.66 -4.59 7.72
N LEU A 280 -16.69 -5.44 7.60
CA LEU A 280 -16.56 -6.89 7.83
C LEU A 280 -15.64 -7.53 6.78
N THR A 281 -15.66 -7.04 5.55
CA THR A 281 -14.72 -7.48 4.51
C THR A 281 -13.27 -7.16 4.90
N THR A 282 -13.02 -6.00 5.50
CA THR A 282 -11.68 -5.64 5.99
C THR A 282 -11.23 -6.59 7.10
N ARG A 283 -12.13 -6.93 8.04
CA ARG A 283 -11.86 -7.91 9.09
C ARG A 283 -11.54 -9.30 8.53
N GLN A 284 -12.31 -9.78 7.54
CA GLN A 284 -12.05 -11.08 6.89
C GLN A 284 -10.67 -11.12 6.22
N TYR A 285 -10.25 -10.00 5.57
CA TYR A 285 -8.89 -9.90 5.04
C TYR A 285 -7.84 -9.89 6.16
N PHE A 286 -8.10 -9.20 7.26
CA PHE A 286 -7.18 -9.19 8.40
C PHE A 286 -6.98 -10.61 8.95
N GLU A 287 -8.05 -11.34 9.20
CA GLU A 287 -8.00 -12.75 9.64
C GLU A 287 -7.27 -13.66 8.63
N LYS A 288 -7.42 -13.38 7.32
CA LYS A 288 -6.73 -14.12 6.25
C LYS A 288 -5.21 -13.92 6.28
N TYR A 289 -4.75 -12.69 6.50
CA TYR A 289 -3.32 -12.35 6.41
C TYR A 289 -2.55 -12.56 7.72
N HIS A 290 -3.25 -12.86 8.82
CA HIS A 290 -2.68 -13.03 10.16
C HIS A 290 -2.87 -14.45 10.71
N ARG A 291 -3.18 -15.41 9.84
CA ARG A 291 -3.25 -16.84 10.15
C ARG A 291 -1.87 -17.53 9.93
#